data_9e3a49bd1a0c9977c7da0139918a9751
#
_entry.id   9e3a49bd1a0c9977c7da0139918a9751
#
_cell.length_a   1.000
_cell.length_b   1.000
_cell.length_c   1.000
_cell.angle_alpha   90.00
_cell.angle_beta   90.00
_cell.angle_gamma   90.00
#
_symmetry.space_group_name_H-M   'P 1'
#
loop_
_entity.id
_entity.type
_entity.pdbx_description
1 polymer ?
#
loop_
_entity_poly.entity_id
_entity_poly.type
_entity_poly.pdbx_seq_one_letter_code
_entity_poly.pdbx_strand_id
1 'polypeptide(L)'
;MYLEEEFGRFLNRLSDLIDLGINVVFTAHATMRKFEQPDESGAYDRWELKLQKKDGPLLKEWADMVLFANYETFVVKEGSGDMKKAKAKGGRRVMHTVHHPCWDAKN
;
A
#
# COMPACT_ATOMS: atom_id res chain seq x y z
N MET A 1 -5.53 -13.84 15.99
CA MET A 1 -5.06 -15.06 16.59
C MET A 1 -3.63 -14.96 17.01
N TYR A 2 -2.93 -16.09 17.11
CA TYR A 2 -1.59 -16.15 17.69
C TYR A 2 -0.56 -15.26 16.97
N LEU A 3 -0.54 -15.29 15.65
CA LEU A 3 0.42 -14.49 14.88
C LEU A 3 0.16 -13.00 15.01
N GLU A 4 -1.10 -12.61 15.11
CA GLU A 4 -1.46 -11.22 15.29
C GLU A 4 -0.96 -10.68 16.64
N GLU A 5 -1.07 -11.47 17.68
CA GLU A 5 -0.57 -11.09 19.00
C GLU A 5 0.95 -10.96 19.02
N GLU A 6 1.64 -11.87 18.35
CA GLU A 6 3.09 -11.81 18.25
C GLU A 6 3.55 -10.59 17.48
N PHE A 7 2.85 -10.25 16.42
CA PHE A 7 3.17 -9.07 15.65
C PHE A 7 2.94 -7.80 16.46
N GLY A 8 1.86 -7.75 17.22
CA GLY A 8 1.59 -6.64 18.13
C GLY A 8 2.68 -6.46 19.18
N ARG A 9 3.18 -7.55 19.76
CA ARG A 9 4.28 -7.50 20.70
C ARG A 9 5.56 -6.98 20.06
N PHE A 10 5.82 -7.41 18.85
CA PHE A 10 6.97 -6.94 18.08
C PHE A 10 6.89 -5.43 17.86
N LEU A 11 5.74 -4.92 17.45
CA LEU A 11 5.54 -3.49 17.27
C LEU A 11 5.69 -2.71 18.57
N ASN A 12 5.22 -3.28 19.68
CA ASN A 12 5.38 -2.65 20.99
C ASN A 12 6.86 -2.51 21.38
N ARG A 13 7.66 -3.51 21.07
CA ARG A 13 9.11 -3.44 21.32
C ARG A 13 9.77 -2.37 20.45
N LEU A 14 9.31 -2.24 19.21
CA LEU A 14 9.81 -1.19 18.33
C LEU A 14 9.40 0.18 18.83
N SER A 15 8.22 0.31 19.44
CA SER A 15 7.81 1.57 20.05
C SER A 15 8.75 1.99 21.17
N ASP A 16 9.26 1.03 21.94
CA ASP A 16 10.26 1.32 22.97
C ASP A 16 11.54 1.89 22.38
N LEU A 17 11.95 1.39 21.20
CA LEU A 17 13.12 1.92 20.50
C LEU A 17 12.87 3.35 20.01
N ILE A 18 11.68 3.61 19.54
CA ILE A 18 11.30 4.96 19.09
C ILE A 18 11.33 5.94 20.27
N ASP A 19 10.88 5.51 21.43
CA ASP A 19 10.94 6.33 22.65
C ASP A 19 12.38 6.66 23.06
N LEU A 20 13.32 5.84 22.66
CA LEU A 20 14.75 6.10 22.88
C LEU A 20 15.38 7.00 21.83
N GLY A 21 14.60 7.47 20.87
CA GLY A 21 15.08 8.34 19.81
C GLY A 21 15.58 7.63 18.56
N ILE A 22 15.25 6.34 18.42
CA ILE A 22 15.67 5.56 17.25
C ILE A 22 14.55 5.59 16.21
N ASN A 23 14.90 5.93 14.98
CA ASN A 23 13.96 5.86 13.87
C ASN A 23 13.85 4.42 13.37
N VAL A 24 12.63 3.98 13.13
CA VAL A 24 12.37 2.63 12.63
C VAL A 24 11.73 2.75 11.26
N VAL A 25 12.31 2.07 10.29
CA VAL A 25 11.82 2.04 8.92
C VAL A 25 11.56 0.60 8.51
N PHE A 26 10.34 0.34 8.03
CA PHE A 26 9.99 -0.94 7.45
C PHE A 26 10.00 -0.84 5.93
N THR A 27 10.59 -1.83 5.31
CA THR A 27 10.37 -2.05 3.88
C THR A 27 9.47 -3.27 3.73
N ALA A 28 8.47 -3.15 2.89
CA ALA A 28 7.50 -4.22 2.71
C ALA A 28 7.11 -4.33 1.23
N HIS A 29 6.78 -5.52 0.83
CA HIS A 29 6.26 -5.76 -0.50
C HIS A 29 4.79 -5.38 -0.57
N ALA A 30 4.36 -4.96 -1.74
CA ALA A 30 2.96 -4.69 -2.03
C ALA A 30 2.43 -5.74 -3.00
N THR A 31 1.16 -6.01 -2.89
CA THR A 31 0.46 -6.91 -3.79
C THR A 31 -0.83 -6.27 -4.26
N MET A 32 -1.23 -6.59 -5.47
CA MET A 32 -2.48 -6.10 -6.03
C MET A 32 -3.61 -7.02 -5.59
N ARG A 33 -4.64 -6.46 -4.99
CA ARG A 33 -5.82 -7.20 -4.57
C ARG A 33 -7.06 -6.56 -5.13
N LYS A 34 -8.03 -7.41 -5.44
CA LYS A 34 -9.32 -6.98 -5.91
C LYS A 34 -10.17 -6.54 -4.71
N PHE A 35 -10.69 -5.33 -4.79
CA PHE A 35 -11.52 -4.76 -3.75
C PHE A 35 -12.95 -4.61 -4.29
N GLU A 36 -13.91 -5.18 -3.58
CA GLU A 36 -15.31 -5.08 -3.94
C GLU A 36 -16.03 -4.20 -2.94
N GLN A 37 -16.74 -3.20 -3.47
CA GLN A 37 -17.57 -2.34 -2.64
C GLN A 37 -19.04 -2.69 -2.89
N PRO A 38 -19.78 -3.07 -1.84
CA PRO A 38 -21.19 -3.44 -2.03
C PRO A 38 -22.07 -2.30 -2.53
N ASP A 39 -21.68 -1.06 -2.24
CA ASP A 39 -22.50 0.12 -2.58
C ASP A 39 -22.18 0.70 -3.96
N GLU A 40 -21.15 0.24 -4.60
CA GLU A 40 -20.78 0.71 -5.93
C GLU A 40 -20.73 -0.45 -6.90
N SER A 41 -21.14 -0.17 -8.12
CA SER A 41 -21.09 -1.20 -9.15
C SER A 41 -19.67 -1.38 -9.63
N GLY A 42 -19.07 -2.48 -9.25
CA GLY A 42 -17.78 -2.89 -9.77
C GLY A 42 -16.72 -3.01 -8.71
N ALA A 43 -15.83 -3.93 -8.97
CA ALA A 43 -14.63 -4.14 -8.19
C ALA A 43 -13.50 -3.35 -8.80
N TYR A 44 -12.57 -2.91 -7.98
CA TYR A 44 -11.36 -2.29 -8.48
C TYR A 44 -10.15 -2.90 -7.79
N ASP A 45 -9.02 -2.84 -8.47
CA ASP A 45 -7.77 -3.35 -7.93
C ASP A 45 -7.10 -2.26 -7.10
N ARG A 46 -6.55 -2.67 -5.96
CA ARG A 46 -5.79 -1.75 -5.15
C ARG A 46 -4.52 -2.42 -4.64
N TRP A 47 -3.52 -1.61 -4.38
CA TRP A 47 -2.28 -2.08 -3.78
C TRP A 47 -2.46 -2.24 -2.27
N GLU A 48 -2.02 -3.35 -1.77
CA GLU A 48 -2.06 -3.66 -0.34
C GLU A 48 -0.70 -4.18 0.11
N LEU A 49 -0.42 -4.05 1.41
CA LEU A 49 0.74 -4.69 1.98
C LEU A 49 0.63 -6.20 1.84
N LYS A 50 1.72 -6.81 1.41
CA LYS A 50 1.76 -8.27 1.28
C LYS A 50 2.05 -8.89 2.64
N LEU A 51 1.09 -8.75 3.52
CA LEU A 51 1.10 -9.31 4.86
C LEU A 51 -0.20 -10.05 5.09
N GLN A 52 -0.27 -10.77 6.20
CA GLN A 52 -1.50 -11.41 6.58
C GLN A 52 -2.61 -10.36 6.77
N LYS A 53 -3.83 -10.80 6.55
CA LYS A 53 -5.00 -9.92 6.49
C LYS A 53 -5.14 -8.99 7.69
N LYS A 54 -4.74 -9.44 8.87
CA LYS A 54 -4.85 -8.63 10.09
C LYS A 54 -3.59 -7.85 10.41
N ASP A 55 -2.45 -8.33 9.96
CA ASP A 55 -1.17 -7.68 10.26
C ASP A 55 -0.97 -6.41 9.43
N GLY A 56 -1.41 -6.41 8.19
CA GLY A 56 -1.29 -5.23 7.33
C GLY A 56 -1.96 -3.99 7.93
N PRO A 57 -3.25 -4.06 8.27
CA PRO A 57 -3.90 -2.93 8.93
C PRO A 57 -3.27 -2.52 10.25
N LEU A 58 -2.81 -3.48 11.04
CA LEU A 58 -2.18 -3.20 12.32
C LEU A 58 -0.88 -2.40 12.12
N LEU A 59 -0.06 -2.79 11.16
CA LEU A 59 1.17 -2.08 10.85
C LEU A 59 0.89 -0.67 10.32
N LYS A 60 -0.08 -0.53 9.44
CA LYS A 60 -0.44 0.78 8.89
C LYS A 60 -0.95 1.74 9.96
N GLU A 61 -1.69 1.22 10.92
CA GLU A 61 -2.17 2.03 12.02
C GLU A 61 -1.05 2.43 12.97
N TRP A 62 -0.14 1.52 13.25
CA TRP A 62 0.98 1.76 14.14
C TRP A 62 1.98 2.77 13.57
N ALA A 63 2.24 2.73 12.29
CA ALA A 63 3.24 3.58 11.65
C ALA A 63 2.82 5.04 11.63
N ASP A 64 3.76 5.93 11.87
CA ASP A 64 3.51 7.37 11.76
C ASP A 64 3.35 7.81 10.32
N MET A 65 4.11 7.21 9.43
CA MET A 65 4.04 7.46 8.00
C MET A 65 3.94 6.15 7.24
N VAL A 66 3.11 6.13 6.24
CA VAL A 66 3.02 5.03 5.29
C VAL A 66 3.24 5.60 3.90
N LEU A 67 4.28 5.12 3.24
CA LEU A 67 4.68 5.65 1.94
C LEU A 67 4.62 4.51 0.93
N PHE A 68 3.97 4.76 -0.18
CA PHE A 68 3.86 3.77 -1.25
C PHE A 68 4.78 4.15 -2.40
N ALA A 69 5.80 3.33 -2.60
CA ALA A 69 6.77 3.55 -3.67
C ALA A 69 6.41 2.70 -4.88
N ASN A 70 6.35 3.32 -6.03
CA ASN A 70 6.02 2.63 -7.27
C ASN A 70 6.57 3.38 -8.45
N TYR A 71 6.49 2.76 -9.61
CA TYR A 71 6.72 3.46 -10.86
C TYR A 71 5.46 4.21 -11.25
N GLU A 72 5.65 5.41 -11.76
CA GLU A 72 4.55 6.18 -12.32
C GLU A 72 4.04 5.47 -13.57
N THR A 73 2.78 5.07 -13.56
CA THR A 73 2.18 4.33 -14.66
C THR A 73 1.20 5.23 -15.38
N PHE A 74 1.42 5.41 -16.66
CA PHE A 74 0.46 6.12 -17.51
C PHE A 74 -0.33 5.10 -18.31
N VAL A 75 -1.64 5.22 -18.25
CA VAL A 75 -2.51 4.50 -19.17
C VAL A 75 -2.79 5.44 -20.33
N VAL A 76 -2.10 5.24 -21.43
CA VAL A 76 -2.33 6.03 -22.62
C VAL A 76 -3.43 5.35 -23.42
N LYS A 77 -4.59 5.95 -23.44
CA LYS A 77 -5.64 5.57 -24.37
C LYS A 77 -5.43 6.34 -25.65
N GLU A 78 -4.84 5.69 -26.61
CA GLU A 78 -4.81 6.28 -27.95
C GLU A 78 -6.15 6.09 -28.60
N GLY A 79 -6.69 7.19 -29.09
CA GLY A 79 -8.08 7.30 -29.46
C GLY A 79 -8.47 6.73 -30.79
N SER A 80 -7.66 6.00 -31.51
CA SER A 80 -8.09 5.51 -32.81
C SER A 80 -7.86 4.02 -32.98
N GLY A 81 -8.94 3.33 -33.19
CA GLY A 81 -8.96 1.98 -33.69
C GLY A 81 -8.28 0.95 -32.79
N ASP A 82 -7.37 0.25 -33.40
CA ASP A 82 -6.71 -0.88 -32.75
C ASP A 82 -5.74 -0.50 -31.66
N MET A 83 -5.50 0.77 -31.50
CA MET A 83 -4.55 1.28 -30.53
C MET A 83 -5.16 1.57 -29.18
N LYS A 84 -6.35 1.10 -28.97
CA LYS A 84 -7.01 1.19 -27.66
C LYS A 84 -6.39 0.30 -26.58
N LYS A 85 -5.26 -0.26 -26.85
CA LYS A 85 -4.54 -0.99 -25.83
C LYS A 85 -3.98 0.02 -24.86
N ALA A 86 -4.48 -0.05 -23.63
CA ALA A 86 -3.88 0.63 -22.52
C ALA A 86 -2.44 0.16 -22.39
N LYS A 87 -1.50 0.97 -22.84
CA LYS A 87 -0.09 0.71 -22.61
C LYS A 87 0.31 1.32 -21.30
N ALA A 88 0.66 0.47 -20.36
CA ALA A 88 1.33 0.92 -19.18
C ALA A 88 2.75 1.29 -19.58
N LYS A 89 3.04 2.57 -19.63
CA LYS A 89 4.43 3.03 -19.76
C LYS A 89 5.01 3.18 -18.39
N GLY A 90 6.04 2.40 -18.10
CA GLY A 90 6.85 2.61 -16.91
C GLY A 90 7.49 3.98 -16.98
N GLY A 91 7.17 4.84 -16.04
CA GLY A 91 7.75 6.15 -15.94
C GLY A 91 8.74 6.25 -14.79
N ARG A 92 8.78 7.42 -14.19
CA ARG A 92 9.66 7.68 -13.06
C ARG A 92 9.26 6.87 -11.84
N ARG A 93 10.23 6.70 -10.95
CA ARG A 93 9.93 6.18 -9.62
C ARG A 93 9.32 7.29 -8.78
N VAL A 94 8.21 6.99 -8.15
CA VAL A 94 7.49 7.97 -7.33
C VAL A 94 7.19 7.38 -5.97
N MET A 95 7.00 8.25 -5.00
CA MET A 95 6.58 7.86 -3.67
C MET A 95 5.31 8.61 -3.33
N HIS A 96 4.23 7.87 -3.16
CA HIS A 96 2.95 8.44 -2.81
C HIS A 96 2.87 8.63 -1.30
N THR A 97 2.51 9.82 -0.89
CA THR A 97 2.41 10.19 0.53
C THR A 97 0.98 10.45 0.96
N VAL A 98 0.05 10.46 0.02
CA VAL A 98 -1.35 10.77 0.26
C VAL A 98 -2.20 9.57 -0.10
N HIS A 99 -3.19 9.30 0.73
CA HIS A 99 -4.12 8.19 0.52
C HIS A 99 -4.86 8.33 -0.82
N HIS A 100 -5.08 7.20 -1.44
CA HIS A 100 -5.84 7.09 -2.69
C HIS A 100 -6.64 5.79 -2.63
N PRO A 101 -7.79 5.70 -3.31
CA PRO A 101 -8.55 4.44 -3.30
C PRO A 101 -7.76 3.21 -3.77
N CYS A 102 -6.75 3.42 -4.61
CA CYS A 102 -5.94 2.33 -5.15
C CYS A 102 -4.71 1.98 -4.32
N TRP A 103 -4.39 2.75 -3.30
CA TRP A 103 -3.26 2.47 -2.40
C TRP A 103 -3.44 3.15 -1.06
N ASP A 104 -2.72 2.65 -0.06
CA ASP A 104 -2.68 3.27 1.25
C ASP A 104 -1.41 4.09 1.41
N ALA A 105 -1.56 5.29 1.91
CA ALA A 105 -0.44 6.15 2.30
C ALA A 105 -0.93 7.11 3.37
N LYS A 106 -0.04 7.51 4.25
CA LYS A 106 -0.33 8.56 5.23
C LYS A 106 0.95 9.26 5.62
N ASN A 107 0.82 10.53 5.90
CA ASN A 107 1.96 11.36 6.25
C ASN A 107 1.57 12.35 7.35
#